data_d38fc8d1c73ccf05bb564bd7f36ab9fb
#
_entry.id   d38fc8d1c73ccf05bb564bd7f36ab9fb
#
_cell.length_a   1.000
_cell.length_b   1.000
_cell.length_c   1.000
_cell.angle_alpha   90.00
_cell.angle_beta   90.00
_cell.angle_gamma   90.00
#
_symmetry.space_group_name_H-M   'P 1'
#
loop_
_entity.id
_entity.type
_entity.pdbx_description
1 polymer ?
#
loop_
_entity_poly.entity_id
_entity_poly.type
_entity_poly.pdbx_seq_one_letter_code
_entity_poly.pdbx_strand_id
1 'polypeptide(L)'
;YPANTEDFHKTTGEVSAKLQQTKHPDMEVRIANGLWIQESLEVEPPFMTILKEDYKASSERFDFRREKQREEARIRINNWTAEQTKEKISEIIPEGTLQSNTRLILTNALYFKGQWLNTFNEKRTSKGVFFREDGTETEADYMTGNITARYLETSQMQALGLPYAESRFIFWAFLPKENLPVTRLLDAIRENNLDTLLNLSNTKPVEVELPAFTIKDAINAKKILKEMGMEQVFGMQADLSGITGDRSLKVDEVLHKSFIDVN
;
A
#
# COMPACT_ATOMS: atom_id res chain seq x y z
N TYR A 1 0.33 -15.10 -16.22
CA TYR A 1 1.55 -14.33 -16.49
C TYR A 1 1.42 -13.78 -17.91
N PRO A 2 1.71 -12.50 -18.16
CA PRO A 2 1.72 -11.97 -19.51
C PRO A 2 2.77 -12.71 -20.35
N ALA A 3 2.47 -12.94 -21.62
CA ALA A 3 3.33 -13.69 -22.54
C ALA A 3 4.66 -12.99 -22.83
N ASN A 4 4.79 -11.71 -22.45
CA ASN A 4 5.99 -10.90 -22.61
C ASN A 4 6.27 -10.12 -21.31
N THR A 5 7.40 -10.41 -20.67
CA THR A 5 7.84 -9.76 -19.43
C THR A 5 8.20 -8.29 -19.64
N GLU A 6 8.70 -7.91 -20.82
CA GLU A 6 9.05 -6.54 -21.17
C GLU A 6 7.79 -5.66 -21.21
N ASP A 7 6.73 -6.13 -21.87
CA ASP A 7 5.44 -5.43 -21.92
C ASP A 7 4.82 -5.29 -20.52
N PHE A 8 5.04 -6.27 -19.63
CA PHE A 8 4.58 -6.21 -18.25
C PHE A 8 5.24 -5.06 -17.48
N HIS A 9 6.56 -4.95 -17.53
CA HIS A 9 7.30 -3.89 -16.81
C HIS A 9 6.91 -2.51 -17.33
N LYS A 10 6.88 -2.34 -18.64
CA LYS A 10 6.46 -1.10 -19.29
C LYS A 10 5.04 -0.70 -18.88
N THR A 11 4.08 -1.62 -19.00
CA THR A 11 2.68 -1.38 -18.62
C THR A 11 2.56 -1.00 -17.15
N THR A 12 3.29 -1.68 -16.26
CA THR A 12 3.31 -1.37 -14.82
C THR A 12 3.86 0.03 -14.57
N GLY A 13 4.92 0.42 -15.27
CA GLY A 13 5.49 1.76 -15.20
C GLY A 13 4.52 2.84 -15.68
N GLU A 14 3.85 2.61 -16.80
CA GLU A 14 2.83 3.52 -17.34
C GLU A 14 1.64 3.70 -16.39
N VAL A 15 1.15 2.61 -15.79
CA VAL A 15 0.08 2.66 -14.77
C VAL A 15 0.54 3.46 -13.56
N SER A 16 1.74 3.19 -13.05
CA SER A 16 2.31 3.93 -11.91
C SER A 16 2.46 5.42 -12.21
N ALA A 17 2.97 5.78 -13.37
CA ALA A 17 3.09 7.16 -13.81
C ALA A 17 1.72 7.84 -13.93
N LYS A 18 0.73 7.14 -14.49
CA LYS A 18 -0.63 7.65 -14.63
C LYS A 18 -1.31 7.88 -13.28
N LEU A 19 -1.10 6.99 -12.30
CA LEU A 19 -1.64 7.16 -10.94
C LEU A 19 -1.07 8.41 -10.26
N GLN A 20 0.20 8.74 -10.50
CA GLN A 20 0.89 9.89 -9.91
C GLN A 20 0.58 11.24 -10.59
N GLN A 21 -0.07 11.23 -11.76
CA GLN A 21 -0.47 12.45 -12.46
C GLN A 21 -1.73 13.04 -11.84
N THR A 22 -1.61 13.71 -10.71
CA THR A 22 -2.70 14.47 -10.07
C THR A 22 -2.68 15.92 -10.54
N LYS A 23 -3.86 16.51 -10.73
CA LYS A 23 -4.04 17.89 -11.19
C LYS A 23 -4.56 18.83 -10.10
N HIS A 24 -5.23 18.26 -9.10
CA HIS A 24 -5.78 19.02 -7.98
C HIS A 24 -4.68 19.31 -6.95
N PRO A 25 -4.57 20.54 -6.41
CA PRO A 25 -3.50 20.91 -5.47
C PRO A 25 -3.53 20.11 -4.17
N ASP A 26 -4.72 19.65 -3.76
CA ASP A 26 -4.91 18.86 -2.53
C ASP A 26 -5.00 17.35 -2.81
N MET A 27 -4.60 16.92 -4.00
CA MET A 27 -4.45 15.51 -4.36
C MET A 27 -2.98 15.22 -4.63
N GLU A 28 -2.43 14.22 -3.95
CA GLU A 28 -1.05 13.79 -4.17
C GLU A 28 -0.95 12.27 -4.08
N VAL A 29 -0.39 11.67 -5.12
CA VAL A 29 -0.03 10.25 -5.14
C VAL A 29 1.45 10.13 -5.43
N ARG A 30 2.18 9.44 -4.57
CA ARG A 30 3.60 9.11 -4.79
C ARG A 30 3.80 7.62 -4.67
N ILE A 31 4.46 7.06 -5.65
CA ILE A 31 4.94 5.67 -5.64
C ILE A 31 6.45 5.76 -5.74
N ALA A 32 7.13 5.43 -4.66
CA ALA A 32 8.58 5.50 -4.57
C ALA A 32 9.17 4.09 -4.48
N ASN A 33 10.05 3.76 -5.41
CA ASN A 33 10.74 2.49 -5.48
C ASN A 33 12.21 2.70 -5.16
N GLY A 34 12.81 1.89 -4.30
CA GLY A 34 14.21 1.95 -3.95
C GLY A 34 14.91 0.60 -4.10
N LEU A 35 16.12 0.64 -4.64
CA LEU A 35 17.02 -0.51 -4.74
C LEU A 35 18.32 -0.19 -4.00
N TRP A 36 18.62 -0.96 -2.96
CA TRP A 36 19.79 -0.78 -2.10
C TRP A 36 20.68 -2.01 -2.24
N ILE A 37 21.90 -1.80 -2.69
CA ILE A 37 22.73 -2.87 -3.23
C ILE A 37 23.99 -3.01 -2.38
N GLN A 38 24.36 -4.24 -2.02
CA GLN A 38 25.68 -4.51 -1.46
C GLN A 38 26.76 -4.00 -2.43
N GLU A 39 27.73 -3.23 -1.95
CA GLU A 39 28.75 -2.58 -2.76
C GLU A 39 29.45 -3.53 -3.73
N SER A 40 29.77 -4.76 -3.27
CA SER A 40 30.45 -5.78 -4.05
C SER A 40 29.55 -6.66 -4.92
N LEU A 41 28.22 -6.42 -4.93
CA LEU A 41 27.30 -7.22 -5.73
C LEU A 41 27.22 -6.63 -7.15
N GLU A 42 27.56 -7.44 -8.15
CA GLU A 42 27.30 -7.10 -9.54
C GLU A 42 25.82 -7.32 -9.86
N VAL A 43 25.22 -6.36 -10.53
CA VAL A 43 23.81 -6.40 -10.93
C VAL A 43 23.72 -6.23 -12.43
N GLU A 44 22.94 -7.07 -13.07
CA GLU A 44 22.77 -7.10 -14.52
C GLU A 44 22.25 -5.76 -15.08
N PRO A 45 22.91 -5.20 -16.10
CA PRO A 45 22.50 -3.93 -16.70
C PRO A 45 21.05 -3.90 -17.19
N PRO A 46 20.48 -4.98 -17.78
CA PRO A 46 19.07 -4.98 -18.16
C PRO A 46 18.11 -4.80 -16.98
N PHE A 47 18.40 -5.41 -15.83
CA PHE A 47 17.61 -5.25 -14.62
C PHE A 47 17.65 -3.80 -14.10
N MET A 48 18.84 -3.18 -14.08
CA MET A 48 19.00 -1.78 -13.69
C MET A 48 18.25 -0.83 -14.64
N THR A 49 18.24 -1.12 -15.92
CA THR A 49 17.50 -0.35 -16.92
C THR A 49 16.00 -0.40 -16.65
N ILE A 50 15.43 -1.58 -16.49
CA ILE A 50 14.00 -1.78 -16.15
C ILE A 50 13.64 -1.00 -14.89
N LEU A 51 14.42 -1.14 -13.81
CA LEU A 51 14.13 -0.44 -12.56
C LEU A 51 14.13 1.08 -12.73
N LYS A 52 15.10 1.62 -13.46
CA LYS A 52 15.23 3.06 -13.69
C LYS A 52 14.17 3.59 -14.64
N GLU A 53 13.93 2.89 -15.75
CA GLU A 53 13.08 3.41 -16.83
C GLU A 53 11.61 3.12 -16.59
N ASP A 54 11.24 1.93 -16.15
CA ASP A 54 9.85 1.56 -15.94
C ASP A 54 9.39 1.89 -14.52
N TYR A 55 10.17 1.52 -13.49
CA TYR A 55 9.78 1.70 -12.08
C TYR A 55 10.23 3.03 -11.46
N LYS A 56 11.04 3.83 -12.15
CA LYS A 56 11.63 5.10 -11.66
C LYS A 56 12.32 4.93 -10.30
N ALA A 57 12.94 3.77 -10.09
CA ALA A 57 13.56 3.42 -8.82
C ALA A 57 14.82 4.23 -8.55
N SER A 58 14.94 4.71 -7.31
CA SER A 58 16.20 5.22 -6.77
C SER A 58 17.12 4.04 -6.46
N SER A 59 18.43 4.18 -6.66
CA SER A 59 19.38 3.13 -6.31
C SER A 59 20.62 3.71 -5.64
N GLU A 60 21.11 3.00 -4.61
CA GLU A 60 22.32 3.37 -3.87
C GLU A 60 23.05 2.11 -3.42
N ARG A 61 24.40 2.19 -3.27
CA ARG A 61 25.26 1.06 -2.85
C ARG A 61 25.80 1.28 -1.46
N PHE A 62 25.84 0.19 -0.65
CA PHE A 62 26.33 0.19 0.73
C PHE A 62 27.15 -1.07 1.01
N ASP A 63 28.10 -0.99 1.94
CA ASP A 63 28.75 -2.19 2.48
C ASP A 63 27.99 -2.73 3.70
N PHE A 64 27.00 -3.59 3.46
CA PHE A 64 26.22 -4.21 4.53
C PHE A 64 27.04 -5.18 5.41
N ARG A 65 28.23 -5.61 4.99
CA ARG A 65 29.10 -6.50 5.78
C ARG A 65 29.64 -5.82 7.03
N ARG A 66 29.88 -4.52 6.97
CA ARG A 66 30.40 -3.73 8.09
C ARG A 66 29.25 -3.15 8.91
N GLU A 67 29.27 -3.42 10.21
CA GLU A 67 28.17 -3.05 11.11
C GLU A 67 27.84 -1.56 11.07
N LYS A 68 28.83 -0.70 11.18
CA LYS A 68 28.63 0.75 11.12
C LYS A 68 27.96 1.20 9.80
N GLN A 69 28.47 0.72 8.66
CA GLN A 69 27.94 1.09 7.34
C GLN A 69 26.57 0.49 7.09
N ARG A 70 26.28 -0.68 7.66
CA ARG A 70 24.96 -1.30 7.64
C ARG A 70 23.93 -0.46 8.40
N GLU A 71 24.29 0.09 9.56
CA GLU A 71 23.41 0.98 10.31
C GLU A 71 23.22 2.33 9.60
N GLU A 72 24.28 2.90 9.04
CA GLU A 72 24.18 4.10 8.19
C GLU A 72 23.25 3.87 6.99
N ALA A 73 23.33 2.72 6.34
CA ALA A 73 22.43 2.32 5.26
C ALA A 73 20.97 2.24 5.74
N ARG A 74 20.71 1.60 6.89
CA ARG A 74 19.36 1.52 7.47
C ARG A 74 18.77 2.91 7.70
N ILE A 75 19.51 3.80 8.31
CA ILE A 75 19.09 5.18 8.58
C ILE A 75 18.85 5.91 7.26
N ARG A 76 19.72 5.77 6.28
CA ARG A 76 19.60 6.41 4.97
C ARG A 76 18.34 5.94 4.22
N ILE A 77 18.05 4.65 4.25
CA ILE A 77 16.84 4.06 3.62
C ILE A 77 15.57 4.55 4.34
N ASN A 78 15.58 4.59 5.67
CA ASN A 78 14.45 5.07 6.44
C ASN A 78 14.19 6.58 6.19
N ASN A 79 15.23 7.40 6.16
CA ASN A 79 15.11 8.83 5.85
C ASN A 79 14.56 9.04 4.43
N TRP A 80 15.07 8.30 3.44
CA TRP A 80 14.54 8.35 2.09
C TRP A 80 13.05 7.98 2.05
N THR A 81 12.64 6.95 2.78
CA THR A 81 11.23 6.53 2.85
C THR A 81 10.36 7.63 3.50
N ALA A 82 10.85 8.23 4.59
CA ALA A 82 10.17 9.35 5.26
C ALA A 82 9.97 10.53 4.29
N GLU A 83 11.00 10.94 3.57
CA GLU A 83 10.93 11.99 2.55
C GLU A 83 9.89 11.68 1.46
N GLN A 84 9.87 10.43 0.97
CA GLN A 84 8.91 10.01 -0.07
C GLN A 84 7.47 9.97 0.44
N THR A 85 7.26 9.73 1.72
CA THR A 85 5.94 9.57 2.33
C THR A 85 5.51 10.76 3.20
N LYS A 86 6.14 11.92 3.06
CA LYS A 86 5.85 13.12 3.85
C LYS A 86 5.87 12.84 5.36
N GLU A 87 6.90 12.17 5.82
CA GLU A 87 7.14 11.78 7.22
C GLU A 87 6.06 10.83 7.82
N LYS A 88 5.18 10.28 6.98
CA LYS A 88 4.14 9.34 7.45
C LYS A 88 4.68 7.96 7.75
N ILE A 89 5.71 7.52 7.02
CA ILE A 89 6.44 6.28 7.25
C ILE A 89 7.91 6.63 7.52
N SER A 90 8.25 6.84 8.77
CA SER A 90 9.60 7.23 9.21
C SER A 90 10.58 6.06 9.33
N GLU A 91 10.09 4.83 9.37
CA GLU A 91 10.90 3.63 9.47
C GLU A 91 10.28 2.51 8.65
N ILE A 92 10.94 2.10 7.56
CA ILE A 92 10.56 0.92 6.78
C ILE A 92 11.41 -0.31 7.16
N ILE A 93 12.65 -0.07 7.57
CA ILE A 93 13.58 -1.10 8.02
C ILE A 93 13.84 -0.92 9.51
N PRO A 94 13.28 -1.81 10.37
CA PRO A 94 13.56 -1.81 11.80
C PRO A 94 15.04 -2.09 12.12
N GLU A 95 15.47 -1.70 13.31
CA GLU A 95 16.79 -2.03 13.82
C GLU A 95 17.01 -3.56 13.83
N GLY A 96 18.24 -3.99 13.52
CA GLY A 96 18.61 -5.40 13.47
C GLY A 96 18.09 -6.18 12.25
N THR A 97 17.29 -5.59 11.37
CA THR A 97 16.78 -6.26 10.16
C THR A 97 17.89 -6.54 9.15
N LEU A 98 18.80 -5.59 8.95
CA LEU A 98 19.91 -5.74 8.02
C LEU A 98 21.02 -6.60 8.65
N GLN A 99 21.50 -7.57 7.90
CA GLN A 99 22.52 -8.51 8.34
C GLN A 99 23.80 -8.40 7.49
N SER A 100 24.91 -8.95 7.97
CA SER A 100 26.18 -8.94 7.22
C SER A 100 26.12 -9.73 5.90
N ASN A 101 25.16 -10.63 5.76
CA ASN A 101 24.88 -11.38 4.54
C ASN A 101 23.83 -10.72 3.64
N THR A 102 23.25 -9.58 4.02
CA THR A 102 22.34 -8.81 3.14
C THR A 102 23.06 -8.45 1.84
N ARG A 103 22.41 -8.68 0.71
CA ARG A 103 22.97 -8.42 -0.62
C ARG A 103 22.20 -7.35 -1.39
N LEU A 104 20.89 -7.39 -1.28
CA LEU A 104 20.02 -6.52 -2.02
C LEU A 104 18.73 -6.31 -1.23
N ILE A 105 18.23 -5.06 -1.23
CA ILE A 105 16.98 -4.69 -0.61
C ILE A 105 16.16 -3.93 -1.64
N LEU A 106 14.91 -4.33 -1.77
CA LEU A 106 13.90 -3.59 -2.51
C LEU A 106 12.95 -2.93 -1.52
N THR A 107 12.71 -1.65 -1.70
CA THR A 107 11.70 -0.91 -0.93
C THR A 107 10.66 -0.32 -1.87
N ASN A 108 9.42 -0.36 -1.44
CA ASN A 108 8.33 0.36 -2.09
C ASN A 108 7.57 1.15 -1.02
N ALA A 109 7.33 2.41 -1.30
CA ALA A 109 6.54 3.28 -0.45
C ALA A 109 5.44 3.94 -1.27
N LEU A 110 4.22 3.85 -0.77
CA LEU A 110 3.05 4.48 -1.35
C LEU A 110 2.56 5.60 -0.42
N TYR A 111 2.47 6.81 -0.94
CA TYR A 111 1.85 7.94 -0.28
C TYR A 111 0.64 8.38 -1.09
N PHE A 112 -0.49 8.52 -0.41
CA PHE A 112 -1.72 9.05 -0.97
C PHE A 112 -2.26 10.14 -0.03
N LYS A 113 -2.54 11.31 -0.60
CA LYS A 113 -3.31 12.38 0.03
C LYS A 113 -4.42 12.79 -0.91
N GLY A 114 -5.64 12.84 -0.41
CA GLY A 114 -6.80 13.24 -1.22
C GLY A 114 -7.80 14.03 -0.40
N GLN A 115 -8.24 15.16 -0.95
CA GLN A 115 -9.39 15.89 -0.44
C GLN A 115 -10.68 15.26 -0.98
N TRP A 116 -11.69 15.16 -0.16
CA TRP A 116 -13.03 14.72 -0.58
C TRP A 116 -13.63 15.65 -1.64
N LEU A 117 -14.27 15.11 -2.64
CA LEU A 117 -15.04 15.92 -3.60
C LEU A 117 -16.15 16.72 -2.89
N ASN A 118 -16.82 16.09 -1.95
CA ASN A 118 -17.79 16.70 -1.05
C ASN A 118 -17.23 16.66 0.36
N THR A 119 -16.69 17.77 0.83
CA THR A 119 -16.04 17.88 2.14
C THR A 119 -17.05 17.78 3.28
N PHE A 120 -16.66 17.14 4.36
CA PHE A 120 -17.40 17.19 5.62
C PHE A 120 -17.21 18.55 6.29
N ASN A 121 -18.24 19.00 6.99
CA ASN A 121 -18.12 20.22 7.79
C ASN A 121 -17.53 19.86 9.16
N GLU A 122 -16.34 20.32 9.45
CA GLU A 122 -15.62 20.05 10.71
C GLU A 122 -16.46 20.38 11.96
N LYS A 123 -17.33 21.43 11.90
CA LYS A 123 -18.23 21.80 12.99
C LYS A 123 -19.33 20.78 13.28
N ARG A 124 -19.54 19.82 12.39
CA ARG A 124 -20.47 18.72 12.56
C ARG A 124 -19.78 17.42 12.99
N THR A 125 -18.48 17.44 13.15
CA THR A 125 -17.76 16.31 13.72
C THR A 125 -18.08 16.23 15.22
N SER A 126 -18.53 15.07 15.66
CA SER A 126 -18.93 14.83 17.05
C SER A 126 -18.40 13.51 17.55
N LYS A 127 -18.20 13.42 18.86
CA LYS A 127 -17.80 12.17 19.50
C LYS A 127 -18.92 11.16 19.54
N GLY A 128 -18.59 9.91 19.25
CA GLY A 128 -19.52 8.79 19.29
C GLY A 128 -18.81 7.49 19.69
N VAL A 129 -19.59 6.45 19.94
CA VAL A 129 -19.06 5.12 20.30
C VAL A 129 -18.82 4.32 19.02
N PHE A 130 -17.61 3.79 18.90
CA PHE A 130 -17.25 2.81 17.88
C PHE A 130 -17.21 1.41 18.49
N PHE A 131 -18.00 0.51 17.94
CA PHE A 131 -18.10 -0.90 18.36
C PHE A 131 -17.09 -1.73 17.57
N ARG A 132 -16.17 -2.37 18.27
CA ARG A 132 -15.21 -3.29 17.67
C ARG A 132 -15.80 -4.70 17.53
N GLU A 133 -15.21 -5.49 16.63
CA GLU A 133 -15.64 -6.87 16.38
C GLU A 133 -15.53 -7.77 17.61
N ASP A 134 -14.59 -7.49 18.52
CA ASP A 134 -14.42 -8.22 19.80
C ASP A 134 -15.47 -7.81 20.87
N GLY A 135 -16.40 -6.93 20.54
CA GLY A 135 -17.44 -6.42 21.43
C GLY A 135 -16.98 -5.30 22.36
N THR A 136 -15.72 -4.85 22.24
CA THR A 136 -15.26 -3.68 22.99
C THR A 136 -15.69 -2.37 22.31
N GLU A 137 -15.82 -1.35 23.12
CA GLU A 137 -16.20 0.01 22.68
C GLU A 137 -15.00 0.96 22.75
N THR A 138 -14.94 1.90 21.84
CA THR A 138 -13.99 3.01 21.88
C THR A 138 -14.65 4.30 21.42
N GLU A 139 -14.19 5.44 21.92
CA GLU A 139 -14.64 6.74 21.45
C GLU A 139 -13.96 7.05 20.11
N ALA A 140 -14.72 7.58 19.15
CA ALA A 140 -14.20 8.08 17.88
C ALA A 140 -14.88 9.40 17.52
N ASP A 141 -14.19 10.23 16.75
CA ASP A 141 -14.76 11.44 16.17
C ASP A 141 -15.46 11.07 14.86
N TYR A 142 -16.78 11.32 14.77
CA TYR A 142 -17.57 11.02 13.59
C TYR A 142 -17.76 12.27 12.73
N MET A 143 -17.29 12.21 11.49
CA MET A 143 -17.61 13.18 10.46
C MET A 143 -19.01 12.93 9.93
N THR A 144 -19.88 13.92 9.99
CA THR A 144 -21.28 13.78 9.57
C THR A 144 -21.64 14.71 8.43
N GLY A 145 -22.47 14.23 7.51
CA GLY A 145 -22.93 15.05 6.39
C GLY A 145 -23.98 14.37 5.53
N ASN A 146 -24.75 15.20 4.81
CA ASN A 146 -25.60 14.70 3.73
C ASN A 146 -24.83 14.89 2.41
N ILE A 147 -24.32 13.79 1.87
CA ILE A 147 -23.35 13.79 0.77
C ILE A 147 -23.91 13.00 -0.41
N THR A 148 -23.80 13.54 -1.62
CA THR A 148 -24.09 12.77 -2.83
C THR A 148 -22.92 11.82 -3.08
N ALA A 149 -23.17 10.52 -2.92
CA ALA A 149 -22.16 9.47 -2.95
C ALA A 149 -22.67 8.24 -3.71
N ARG A 150 -21.76 7.38 -4.12
CA ARG A 150 -22.11 6.05 -4.63
C ARG A 150 -22.52 5.17 -3.44
N TYR A 151 -23.67 4.53 -3.55
CA TYR A 151 -24.20 3.71 -2.47
C TYR A 151 -24.79 2.41 -3.00
N LEU A 152 -24.48 1.33 -2.31
CA LEU A 152 -25.07 0.01 -2.52
C LEU A 152 -25.56 -0.52 -1.18
N GLU A 153 -26.71 -1.17 -1.19
CA GLU A 153 -27.22 -1.90 -0.05
C GLU A 153 -27.69 -3.28 -0.48
N THR A 154 -27.28 -4.29 0.27
CA THR A 154 -27.66 -5.69 0.10
C THR A 154 -28.22 -6.23 1.43
N SER A 155 -28.63 -7.49 1.45
CA SER A 155 -29.02 -8.16 2.71
C SER A 155 -27.88 -8.35 3.70
N GLN A 156 -26.62 -8.24 3.24
CA GLN A 156 -25.43 -8.53 4.05
C GLN A 156 -24.63 -7.28 4.41
N MET A 157 -24.69 -6.20 3.60
CA MET A 157 -23.84 -5.03 3.79
C MET A 157 -24.43 -3.76 3.20
N GLN A 158 -23.90 -2.65 3.66
CA GLN A 158 -23.91 -1.35 3.00
C GLN A 158 -22.52 -1.05 2.45
N ALA A 159 -22.45 -0.44 1.27
CA ALA A 159 -21.20 0.06 0.69
C ALA A 159 -21.37 1.52 0.30
N LEU A 160 -20.45 2.36 0.75
CA LEU A 160 -20.42 3.79 0.50
C LEU A 160 -19.14 4.14 -0.26
N GLY A 161 -19.30 4.76 -1.45
CA GLY A 161 -18.20 5.24 -2.27
C GLY A 161 -18.11 6.76 -2.23
N LEU A 162 -17.10 7.29 -1.57
CA LEU A 162 -16.81 8.72 -1.47
C LEU A 162 -15.74 9.10 -2.50
N PRO A 163 -16.08 9.87 -3.54
CA PRO A 163 -15.11 10.31 -4.51
C PRO A 163 -14.18 11.38 -3.92
N TYR A 164 -12.92 11.31 -4.28
CA TYR A 164 -11.96 12.39 -4.07
C TYR A 164 -12.13 13.51 -5.11
N ALA A 165 -11.52 14.66 -4.87
CA ALA A 165 -11.72 15.89 -5.65
C ALA A 165 -11.57 15.74 -7.18
N GLU A 166 -10.68 14.88 -7.65
CA GLU A 166 -10.53 14.59 -9.08
C GLU A 166 -11.47 13.52 -9.61
N SER A 167 -12.28 12.90 -8.75
CA SER A 167 -13.19 11.78 -9.08
C SER A 167 -12.52 10.55 -9.74
N ARG A 168 -11.18 10.55 -9.81
CA ARG A 168 -10.38 9.41 -10.31
C ARG A 168 -10.22 8.32 -9.27
N PHE A 169 -10.26 8.72 -8.01
CA PHE A 169 -10.13 7.85 -6.85
C PHE A 169 -11.43 7.92 -6.04
N ILE A 170 -11.83 6.79 -5.52
CA ILE A 170 -13.01 6.65 -4.68
C ILE A 170 -12.60 5.87 -3.43
N PHE A 171 -12.86 6.42 -2.26
CA PHE A 171 -12.76 5.69 -1.01
C PHE A 171 -14.03 4.85 -0.85
N TRP A 172 -13.88 3.56 -0.62
CA TRP A 172 -15.01 2.67 -0.36
C TRP A 172 -15.00 2.22 1.09
N ALA A 173 -16.09 2.52 1.80
CA ALA A 173 -16.38 1.97 3.12
C ALA A 173 -17.45 0.88 2.99
N PHE A 174 -17.18 -0.28 3.56
CA PHE A 174 -18.12 -1.40 3.61
C PHE A 174 -18.52 -1.63 5.06
N LEU A 175 -19.83 -1.60 5.34
CA LEU A 175 -20.38 -1.82 6.65
C LEU A 175 -21.23 -3.10 6.61
N PRO A 176 -20.90 -4.14 7.38
CA PRO A 176 -21.77 -5.32 7.50
C PRO A 176 -23.11 -4.94 8.14
N LYS A 177 -24.17 -5.64 7.78
CA LYS A 177 -25.46 -5.50 8.45
C LYS A 177 -25.35 -5.97 9.90
N GLU A 178 -26.24 -5.49 10.77
CA GLU A 178 -26.29 -5.85 12.17
C GLU A 178 -26.19 -7.37 12.37
N ASN A 179 -25.39 -7.77 13.35
CA ASN A 179 -25.11 -9.16 13.70
C ASN A 179 -24.32 -9.99 12.67
N LEU A 180 -23.77 -9.36 11.63
CA LEU A 180 -22.84 -10.03 10.73
C LEU A 180 -21.40 -9.63 11.05
N PRO A 181 -20.47 -10.59 11.27
CA PRO A 181 -19.09 -10.28 11.48
C PRO A 181 -18.38 -9.79 10.19
N VAL A 182 -17.30 -9.04 10.34
CA VAL A 182 -16.51 -8.51 9.20
C VAL A 182 -16.00 -9.65 8.29
N THR A 183 -15.74 -10.84 8.84
CA THR A 183 -15.35 -12.01 8.05
C THR A 183 -16.41 -12.40 7.01
N ARG A 184 -17.70 -12.31 7.36
CA ARG A 184 -18.79 -12.57 6.41
C ARG A 184 -18.89 -11.51 5.31
N LEU A 185 -18.53 -10.26 5.63
CA LEU A 185 -18.43 -9.20 4.63
C LEU A 185 -17.34 -9.52 3.59
N LEU A 186 -16.17 -9.99 4.04
CA LEU A 186 -15.08 -10.40 3.15
C LEU A 186 -15.48 -11.57 2.25
N ASP A 187 -16.21 -12.56 2.80
CA ASP A 187 -16.73 -13.68 2.02
C ASP A 187 -17.73 -13.18 0.96
N ALA A 188 -18.67 -12.31 1.33
CA ALA A 188 -19.62 -11.74 0.39
C ALA A 188 -18.96 -10.94 -0.74
N ILE A 189 -17.90 -10.19 -0.45
CA ILE A 189 -17.11 -9.46 -1.45
C ILE A 189 -16.41 -10.45 -2.40
N ARG A 190 -15.83 -11.53 -1.88
CA ARG A 190 -15.14 -12.55 -2.69
C ARG A 190 -16.11 -13.31 -3.60
N GLU A 191 -17.26 -13.73 -3.07
CA GLU A 191 -18.27 -14.49 -3.80
C GLU A 191 -18.89 -13.70 -4.96
N ASN A 192 -19.11 -12.40 -4.78
CA ASN A 192 -19.79 -11.56 -5.76
C ASN A 192 -18.85 -10.81 -6.71
N ASN A 193 -17.55 -10.92 -6.56
CA ASN A 193 -16.55 -10.10 -7.24
C ASN A 193 -16.74 -8.59 -6.94
N LEU A 194 -15.69 -7.95 -6.42
CA LEU A 194 -15.71 -6.55 -5.99
C LEU A 194 -16.19 -5.60 -7.11
N ASP A 195 -15.68 -5.76 -8.32
CA ASP A 195 -16.04 -4.89 -9.46
C ASP A 195 -17.54 -4.97 -9.77
N THR A 196 -18.12 -6.17 -9.71
CA THR A 196 -19.55 -6.39 -9.91
C THR A 196 -20.36 -5.64 -8.84
N LEU A 197 -19.96 -5.78 -7.56
CA LEU A 197 -20.61 -5.07 -6.45
C LEU A 197 -20.54 -3.55 -6.62
N LEU A 198 -19.34 -3.04 -6.96
CA LEU A 198 -19.14 -1.60 -7.15
C LEU A 198 -19.96 -1.05 -8.33
N ASN A 199 -20.14 -1.83 -9.38
CA ASN A 199 -20.96 -1.45 -10.54
C ASN A 199 -22.47 -1.43 -10.24
N LEU A 200 -22.94 -2.17 -9.25
CA LEU A 200 -24.34 -2.14 -8.80
C LEU A 200 -24.67 -0.90 -7.96
N SER A 201 -23.68 -0.13 -7.53
CA SER A 201 -23.90 1.08 -6.72
C SER A 201 -24.52 2.20 -7.54
N ASN A 202 -25.42 2.97 -6.90
CA ASN A 202 -26.05 4.14 -7.50
C ASN A 202 -25.63 5.42 -6.79
N THR A 203 -25.50 6.51 -7.54
CA THR A 203 -25.23 7.83 -6.98
C THR A 203 -26.51 8.44 -6.44
N LYS A 204 -26.55 8.74 -5.15
CA LYS A 204 -27.70 9.35 -4.47
C LYS A 204 -27.26 10.17 -3.26
N PRO A 205 -28.11 11.08 -2.74
CA PRO A 205 -27.90 11.68 -1.44
C PRO A 205 -27.91 10.60 -0.34
N VAL A 206 -26.90 10.62 0.53
CA VAL A 206 -26.75 9.70 1.66
C VAL A 206 -26.41 10.51 2.90
N GLU A 207 -27.09 10.26 4.00
CA GLU A 207 -26.66 10.72 5.31
C GLU A 207 -25.53 9.83 5.79
N VAL A 208 -24.35 10.43 5.99
CA VAL A 208 -23.10 9.72 6.28
C VAL A 208 -22.64 10.06 7.68
N GLU A 209 -22.34 9.04 8.44
CA GLU A 209 -21.57 9.11 9.69
C GLU A 209 -20.34 8.23 9.52
N LEU A 210 -19.17 8.84 9.32
CA LEU A 210 -17.91 8.15 9.10
C LEU A 210 -16.93 8.49 10.21
N PRO A 211 -16.40 7.50 10.94
CA PRO A 211 -15.39 7.79 11.95
C PRO A 211 -14.11 8.32 11.28
N ALA A 212 -13.52 9.35 11.86
CA ALA A 212 -12.16 9.76 11.57
C ALA A 212 -11.20 8.77 12.25
N PHE A 213 -10.17 8.32 11.53
CA PHE A 213 -9.23 7.36 12.07
C PHE A 213 -7.85 7.47 11.42
N THR A 214 -6.85 7.09 12.19
CA THR A 214 -5.48 6.88 11.69
C THR A 214 -5.06 5.44 11.98
N ILE A 215 -4.65 4.71 10.96
CA ILE A 215 -4.10 3.34 11.09
C ILE A 215 -2.66 3.35 10.59
N LYS A 216 -1.78 2.77 11.42
CA LYS A 216 -0.40 2.44 11.05
C LYS A 216 -0.24 0.94 11.24
N ASP A 217 0.17 0.25 10.20
CA ASP A 217 0.39 -1.18 10.25
C ASP A 217 1.73 -1.56 9.63
N ALA A 218 2.33 -2.62 10.18
CA ALA A 218 3.61 -3.15 9.72
C ALA A 218 3.55 -4.68 9.74
N ILE A 219 3.64 -5.29 8.59
CA ILE A 219 3.59 -6.75 8.45
C ILE A 219 4.86 -7.28 7.77
N ASN A 220 5.29 -8.48 8.19
CA ASN A 220 6.19 -9.30 7.40
C ASN A 220 5.35 -10.13 6.42
N ALA A 221 5.37 -9.74 5.16
CA ALA A 221 4.55 -10.35 4.12
C ALA A 221 5.08 -11.71 3.63
N LYS A 222 6.26 -12.16 4.06
CA LYS A 222 6.90 -13.42 3.62
C LYS A 222 5.97 -14.63 3.75
N LYS A 223 5.31 -14.77 4.90
CA LYS A 223 4.38 -15.89 5.13
C LYS A 223 3.21 -15.84 4.16
N ILE A 224 2.59 -14.68 4.03
CA ILE A 224 1.43 -14.46 3.15
C ILE A 224 1.80 -14.74 1.68
N LEU A 225 2.94 -14.24 1.22
CA LEU A 225 3.40 -14.46 -0.16
C LEU A 225 3.69 -15.94 -0.45
N LYS A 226 4.24 -16.68 0.53
CA LYS A 226 4.40 -18.14 0.40
C LYS A 226 3.06 -18.85 0.24
N GLU A 227 2.07 -18.52 1.06
CA GLU A 227 0.71 -19.06 0.99
C GLU A 227 0.01 -18.72 -0.34
N MET A 228 0.40 -17.60 -0.97
CA MET A 228 -0.04 -17.19 -2.32
C MET A 228 0.72 -17.89 -3.46
N GLY A 229 1.61 -18.83 -3.17
CA GLY A 229 2.35 -19.62 -4.17
C GLY A 229 3.73 -19.08 -4.53
N MET A 230 4.25 -18.06 -3.86
CA MET A 230 5.59 -17.52 -4.08
C MET A 230 6.67 -18.19 -3.19
N GLU A 231 6.56 -19.49 -2.95
CA GLU A 231 7.44 -20.19 -2.01
C GLU A 231 8.90 -20.26 -2.51
N GLN A 232 9.09 -20.47 -3.81
CA GLN A 232 10.41 -20.72 -4.40
C GLN A 232 11.39 -19.57 -4.18
N VAL A 233 10.95 -18.31 -4.28
CA VAL A 233 11.83 -17.12 -4.16
C VAL A 233 12.48 -16.96 -2.78
N PHE A 234 11.93 -17.63 -1.77
CA PHE A 234 12.44 -17.62 -0.40
C PHE A 234 13.33 -18.81 -0.05
N GLY A 235 13.44 -19.77 -0.95
CA GLY A 235 14.16 -21.04 -0.77
C GLY A 235 15.55 -21.06 -1.37
N MET A 236 16.25 -22.18 -1.15
CA MET A 236 17.57 -22.44 -1.75
C MET A 236 17.50 -22.64 -3.28
N GLN A 237 16.31 -22.87 -3.82
CA GLN A 237 16.07 -23.05 -5.25
C GLN A 237 15.56 -21.79 -5.94
N ALA A 238 15.70 -20.63 -5.25
CA ALA A 238 15.34 -19.35 -5.84
C ALA A 238 16.13 -19.12 -7.13
N ASP A 239 15.42 -18.69 -8.17
CA ASP A 239 16.04 -18.27 -9.42
C ASP A 239 15.80 -16.76 -9.60
N LEU A 240 16.76 -15.99 -9.14
CA LEU A 240 16.82 -14.53 -9.30
C LEU A 240 17.99 -14.15 -10.21
N SER A 241 18.39 -15.06 -11.12
CA SER A 241 19.52 -14.86 -12.02
C SER A 241 19.34 -13.69 -12.99
N GLY A 242 18.10 -13.26 -13.24
CA GLY A 242 17.84 -12.00 -13.95
C GLY A 242 18.37 -10.75 -13.24
N ILE A 243 18.69 -10.84 -11.95
CA ILE A 243 19.27 -9.73 -11.16
C ILE A 243 20.81 -9.74 -11.20
N THR A 244 21.43 -10.91 -11.06
CA THR A 244 22.89 -11.05 -10.86
C THR A 244 23.60 -11.96 -11.86
N GLY A 245 22.90 -12.53 -12.84
CA GLY A 245 23.45 -13.48 -13.77
C GLY A 245 23.59 -14.91 -13.22
N ASP A 246 23.43 -15.09 -11.90
CA ASP A 246 23.53 -16.38 -11.22
C ASP A 246 22.40 -16.63 -10.22
N ARG A 247 22.37 -17.79 -9.57
CA ARG A 247 21.36 -18.20 -8.58
C ARG A 247 21.82 -18.00 -7.13
N SER A 248 22.67 -17.02 -6.88
CA SER A 248 23.21 -16.75 -5.54
C SER A 248 22.25 -15.98 -4.63
N LEU A 249 21.19 -15.37 -5.19
CA LEU A 249 20.21 -14.58 -4.46
C LEU A 249 18.95 -15.36 -4.10
N LYS A 250 18.41 -15.00 -2.96
CA LYS A 250 17.05 -15.34 -2.53
C LYS A 250 16.45 -14.15 -1.79
N VAL A 251 15.13 -14.13 -1.65
CA VAL A 251 14.45 -13.15 -0.79
C VAL A 251 14.48 -13.65 0.65
N ASP A 252 15.03 -12.86 1.56
CA ASP A 252 15.04 -13.23 2.99
C ASP A 252 13.81 -12.71 3.70
N GLU A 253 13.46 -11.45 3.54
CA GLU A 253 12.32 -10.81 4.19
C GLU A 253 11.55 -9.90 3.22
N VAL A 254 10.25 -9.76 3.45
CA VAL A 254 9.40 -8.79 2.75
C VAL A 254 8.65 -7.99 3.80
N LEU A 255 9.11 -6.76 4.01
CA LEU A 255 8.51 -5.85 4.98
C LEU A 255 7.56 -4.90 4.26
N HIS A 256 6.33 -4.84 4.74
CA HIS A 256 5.33 -3.91 4.24
C HIS A 256 4.83 -3.03 5.38
N LYS A 257 4.88 -1.73 5.18
CA LYS A 257 4.27 -0.76 6.10
C LYS A 257 3.23 0.06 5.37
N SER A 258 2.12 0.27 6.03
CA SER A 258 1.02 1.09 5.53
C SER A 258 0.65 2.18 6.54
N PHE A 259 0.16 3.27 6.00
CA PHE A 259 -0.39 4.38 6.74
C PHE A 259 -1.67 4.85 6.05
N ILE A 260 -2.73 4.97 6.80
CA ILE A 260 -3.98 5.59 6.34
C ILE A 260 -4.47 6.58 7.38
N ASP A 261 -4.88 7.73 6.91
CA ASP A 261 -5.45 8.81 7.72
C ASP A 261 -6.73 9.30 7.02
N VAL A 262 -7.84 9.21 7.73
CA VAL A 262 -9.18 9.59 7.26
C VAL A 262 -9.74 10.64 8.20
N ASN A 263 -9.84 11.89 7.73
CA ASN A 263 -10.26 13.06 8.49
C ASN A 263 -11.00 14.08 7.60
#